data_d12071a1f80e16c101bff27556dd02a7
#
_entry.id   d12071a1f80e16c101bff27556dd02a7
#
_cell.length_a   1.000
_cell.length_b   1.000
_cell.length_c   1.000
_cell.angle_alpha   90.00
_cell.angle_beta   90.00
_cell.angle_gamma   90.00
#
_symmetry.space_group_name_H-M   'P 1'
#
loop_
_entity.id
_entity.type
_entity.pdbx_description
1 polymer ?
#
loop_
_entity_poly.entity_id
_entity_poly.type
_entity_poly.pdbx_seq_one_letter_code
_entity_poly.pdbx_strand_id
1 'polypeptide(L)'
;MGLPGSGKTYLAKRFSKIVNAEWLNADRIRGKYNDWDFTQQGIIRQVKRMRNLAQISKKKIVVADFVCPLKKQIDIFKPDIIVWMDTIQKGRFKSMNKLFKPPKKYHLRIKEKNIDLNLIKLTDKLKSYKWDNKKSTVQMLGRWQ
;
A
#
# COMPACT_ATOMS: atom_id res chain seq x y z
N MET A 1 7.66 7.16 -5.09
CA MET A 1 6.90 7.86 -6.13
C MET A 1 5.84 6.92 -6.67
N GLY A 2 4.63 7.00 -6.12
CA GLY A 2 3.46 6.44 -6.79
C GLY A 2 3.16 7.34 -7.97
N LEU A 3 3.31 6.81 -9.17
CA LEU A 3 3.13 7.61 -10.38
C LEU A 3 1.68 8.06 -10.51
N PRO A 4 1.43 9.28 -10.99
CA PRO A 4 0.12 9.71 -11.37
C PRO A 4 -0.42 8.73 -12.42
N GLY A 5 -1.55 8.08 -12.13
CA GLY A 5 -2.22 7.19 -13.08
C GLY A 5 -2.63 5.82 -12.56
N SER A 6 -2.05 5.25 -11.49
CA SER A 6 -2.56 4.00 -10.90
C SER A 6 -3.83 4.20 -10.07
N GLY A 7 -4.08 5.41 -9.65
CA GLY A 7 -5.16 5.70 -8.72
C GLY A 7 -4.92 5.23 -7.27
N LYS A 8 -3.80 4.58 -7.00
CA LYS A 8 -3.46 4.01 -5.69
C LYS A 8 -3.46 5.04 -4.57
N THR A 9 -2.70 6.12 -4.72
CA THR A 9 -2.59 7.19 -3.72
C THR A 9 -3.93 7.89 -3.50
N TYR A 10 -4.65 8.16 -4.58
CA TYR A 10 -5.95 8.78 -4.53
C TYR A 10 -6.98 7.90 -3.81
N LEU A 11 -7.00 6.59 -4.13
CA LEU A 11 -7.87 5.62 -3.48
C LEU A 11 -7.52 5.47 -1.99
N ALA A 12 -6.24 5.32 -1.67
CA ALA A 12 -5.75 5.19 -0.29
C ALA A 12 -6.14 6.40 0.56
N LYS A 13 -5.94 7.62 0.04
CA LYS A 13 -6.28 8.86 0.73
C LYS A 13 -7.78 8.95 1.03
N ARG A 14 -8.64 8.66 0.05
CA ARG A 14 -10.09 8.69 0.22
C ARG A 14 -10.58 7.61 1.16
N PHE A 15 -10.12 6.38 0.97
CA PHE A 15 -10.49 5.26 1.83
C PHE A 15 -10.10 5.52 3.29
N SER A 16 -8.90 6.05 3.53
CA SER A 16 -8.44 6.39 4.87
C SER A 16 -9.35 7.40 5.58
N LYS A 17 -9.88 8.38 4.84
CA LYS A 17 -10.87 9.33 5.40
C LYS A 17 -12.17 8.65 5.76
N ILE A 18 -12.70 7.80 4.89
CA ILE A 18 -13.98 7.11 5.09
C ILE A 18 -13.93 6.22 6.34
N VAL A 19 -12.84 5.49 6.54
CA VAL A 19 -12.71 4.55 7.66
C VAL A 19 -11.98 5.12 8.88
N ASN A 20 -11.70 6.41 8.88
CA ASN A 20 -10.95 7.11 9.94
C ASN A 20 -9.59 6.45 10.23
N ALA A 21 -8.90 6.04 9.19
CA ALA A 21 -7.59 5.42 9.28
C ALA A 21 -6.45 6.44 9.27
N GLU A 22 -5.29 6.03 9.77
CA GLU A 22 -4.05 6.71 9.46
C GLU A 22 -3.55 6.33 8.07
N TRP A 23 -3.21 7.32 7.26
CA TRP A 23 -2.67 7.09 5.93
C TRP A 23 -1.16 7.29 5.92
N LEU A 24 -0.44 6.21 5.67
CA LEU A 24 1.00 6.16 5.51
C LEU A 24 1.34 6.09 4.00
N ASN A 25 1.67 7.24 3.42
CA ASN A 25 2.14 7.32 2.04
C ASN A 25 3.67 7.28 2.00
N ALA A 26 4.24 6.36 1.24
CA ALA A 26 5.67 6.12 1.20
C ALA A 26 6.47 7.34 0.74
N ASP A 27 6.00 8.07 -0.26
CA ASP A 27 6.72 9.23 -0.79
C ASP A 27 6.75 10.38 0.22
N ARG A 28 5.63 10.62 0.91
CA ARG A 28 5.58 11.62 2.00
C ARG A 28 6.55 11.25 3.13
N ILE A 29 6.61 9.97 3.47
CA ILE A 29 7.52 9.47 4.52
C ILE A 29 8.97 9.60 4.06
N ARG A 30 9.30 9.25 2.81
CA ARG A 30 10.64 9.47 2.25
C ARG A 30 11.04 10.94 2.31
N GLY A 31 10.14 11.83 1.92
CA GLY A 31 10.38 13.29 2.00
C GLY A 31 10.63 13.76 3.43
N LYS A 32 9.85 13.28 4.40
CA LYS A 32 10.02 13.63 5.82
C LYS A 32 11.38 13.20 6.38
N TYR A 33 11.90 12.06 5.94
CA TYR A 33 13.19 11.54 6.40
C TYR A 33 14.34 11.88 5.46
N ASN A 34 14.07 12.61 4.38
CA ASN A 34 15.04 12.91 3.31
C ASN A 34 15.80 11.66 2.83
N ASP A 35 15.08 10.57 2.65
CA ASP A 35 15.63 9.26 2.30
C ASP A 35 15.05 8.76 0.97
N TRP A 36 15.73 9.09 -0.10
CA TRP A 36 15.38 8.74 -1.48
C TRP A 36 16.25 7.61 -2.03
N ASP A 37 16.79 6.79 -1.14
CA ASP A 37 17.56 5.61 -1.51
C ASP A 37 16.61 4.48 -1.98
N PHE A 38 16.73 4.16 -3.28
CA PHE A 38 15.96 3.08 -3.93
C PHE A 38 16.80 1.82 -4.16
N THR A 39 17.95 1.71 -3.55
CA THR A 39 18.69 0.44 -3.48
C THR A 39 17.87 -0.58 -2.69
N GLN A 40 18.23 -1.85 -2.80
CA GLN A 40 17.58 -2.90 -2.02
C GLN A 40 17.62 -2.61 -0.51
N GLN A 41 18.73 -2.08 -0.01
CA GLN A 41 18.88 -1.69 1.39
C GLN A 41 17.96 -0.51 1.75
N GLY A 42 17.89 0.50 0.89
CA GLY A 42 16.99 1.65 1.08
C GLY A 42 15.51 1.26 1.04
N ILE A 43 15.14 0.33 0.16
CA ILE A 43 13.78 -0.22 0.10
C ILE A 43 13.44 -0.96 1.41
N ILE A 44 14.34 -1.78 1.93
CA ILE A 44 14.15 -2.51 3.19
C ILE A 44 14.08 -1.54 4.37
N ARG A 45 14.94 -0.55 4.41
CA ARG A 45 14.92 0.51 5.45
C ARG A 45 13.58 1.24 5.46
N GLN A 46 13.07 1.61 4.28
CA GLN A 46 11.79 2.28 4.15
C GLN A 46 10.61 1.43 4.66
N VAL A 47 10.55 0.15 4.30
CA VAL A 47 9.44 -0.70 4.75
C VAL A 47 9.48 -0.95 6.25
N LYS A 48 10.65 -1.07 6.86
CA LYS A 48 10.82 -1.16 8.32
C LYS A 48 10.30 0.11 9.00
N ARG A 49 10.63 1.28 8.45
CA ARG A 49 10.14 2.58 8.92
C ARG A 49 8.62 2.66 8.87
N MET A 50 8.03 2.28 7.75
CA MET A 50 6.58 2.25 7.59
C MET A 50 5.91 1.27 8.56
N ARG A 51 6.52 0.10 8.81
CA ARG A 51 6.05 -0.85 9.80
C ARG A 51 6.04 -0.24 11.20
N ASN A 52 7.12 0.40 11.61
CA ASN A 52 7.22 1.07 12.89
C ASN A 52 6.16 2.16 13.05
N LEU A 53 5.98 3.00 12.03
CA LEU A 53 4.94 4.05 12.05
C LEU A 53 3.53 3.45 12.17
N ALA A 54 3.26 2.34 11.48
CA ALA A 54 1.99 1.65 11.61
C ALA A 54 1.76 1.10 13.04
N GLN A 55 2.81 0.59 13.67
CA GLN A 55 2.71 0.05 15.04
C GLN A 55 2.45 1.11 16.09
N ILE A 56 3.08 2.28 15.99
CA ILE A 56 2.90 3.38 16.97
C ILE A 56 1.67 4.22 16.71
N SER A 57 1.00 4.06 15.57
CA SER A 57 -0.23 4.79 15.27
C SER A 57 -1.30 4.56 16.34
N LYS A 58 -2.00 5.62 16.73
CA LYS A 58 -3.14 5.54 17.67
C LYS A 58 -4.44 5.14 16.97
N LYS A 59 -4.48 5.11 15.66
CA LYS A 59 -5.66 4.71 14.90
C LYS A 59 -5.83 3.19 14.89
N LYS A 60 -7.08 2.72 14.91
CA LYS A 60 -7.40 1.29 14.81
C LYS A 60 -7.05 0.72 13.45
N ILE A 61 -7.15 1.53 12.40
CA ILE A 61 -6.87 1.15 11.02
C ILE A 61 -5.72 1.99 10.50
N VAL A 62 -4.78 1.36 9.85
CA VAL A 62 -3.68 2.01 9.14
C VAL A 62 -3.72 1.58 7.68
N VAL A 63 -3.76 2.53 6.78
CA VAL A 63 -3.69 2.31 5.33
C VAL A 63 -2.29 2.70 4.86
N ALA A 64 -1.53 1.73 4.41
CA ALA A 64 -0.19 1.94 3.87
C ALA A 64 -0.19 1.91 2.35
N ASP A 65 0.32 2.96 1.75
CA ASP A 65 0.36 3.18 0.31
C ASP A 65 1.82 3.26 -0.14
N PHE A 66 2.31 2.17 -0.68
CA PHE A 66 3.66 2.11 -1.22
C PHE A 66 3.78 1.07 -2.33
N VAL A 67 4.77 1.26 -3.16
CA VAL A 67 5.15 0.25 -4.14
C VAL A 67 5.91 -0.86 -3.43
N CYS A 68 5.53 -2.07 -3.71
CA CYS A 68 6.09 -3.26 -3.08
C CYS A 68 6.59 -4.22 -4.15
N PRO A 69 7.78 -3.94 -4.75
CA PRO A 69 8.31 -4.80 -5.81
C PRO A 69 8.83 -6.14 -5.31
N LEU A 70 9.15 -6.25 -4.01
CA LEU A 70 9.76 -7.43 -3.42
C LEU A 70 8.82 -8.11 -2.43
N LYS A 71 8.72 -9.44 -2.53
CA LYS A 71 7.97 -10.25 -1.55
C LYS A 71 8.43 -9.98 -0.11
N LYS A 72 9.74 -9.80 0.10
CA LYS A 72 10.34 -9.49 1.41
C LYS A 72 9.74 -8.24 2.07
N GLN A 73 9.26 -7.27 1.30
CA GLN A 73 8.62 -6.08 1.86
C GLN A 73 7.27 -6.42 2.51
N ILE A 74 6.48 -7.33 1.91
CA ILE A 74 5.23 -7.82 2.50
C ILE A 74 5.53 -8.58 3.79
N ASP A 75 6.56 -9.43 3.78
CA ASP A 75 6.96 -10.23 4.94
C ASP A 75 7.44 -9.35 6.11
N ILE A 76 8.08 -8.21 5.82
CA ILE A 76 8.50 -7.23 6.85
C ILE A 76 7.32 -6.39 7.34
N PHE A 77 6.50 -5.87 6.43
CA PHE A 77 5.39 -5.00 6.79
C PHE A 77 4.28 -5.75 7.52
N LYS A 78 4.04 -7.02 7.17
CA LYS A 78 3.04 -7.92 7.77
C LYS A 78 1.64 -7.31 7.77
N PRO A 79 1.07 -6.98 6.61
CA PRO A 79 -0.28 -6.42 6.53
C PRO A 79 -1.33 -7.48 6.85
N ASP A 80 -2.44 -7.07 7.46
CA ASP A 80 -3.62 -7.91 7.67
C ASP A 80 -4.41 -8.07 6.36
N ILE A 81 -4.50 -6.99 5.58
CA ILE A 81 -5.20 -6.96 4.30
C ILE A 81 -4.26 -6.45 3.21
N ILE A 82 -4.13 -7.22 2.14
CA ILE A 82 -3.36 -6.85 0.95
C ILE A 82 -4.33 -6.51 -0.18
N VAL A 83 -4.26 -5.27 -0.64
CA VAL A 83 -4.99 -4.80 -1.82
C VAL A 83 -4.02 -4.65 -2.99
N TRP A 84 -4.21 -5.46 -4.01
CA TRP A 84 -3.40 -5.38 -5.22
C TRP A 84 -4.05 -4.47 -6.25
N MET A 85 -3.40 -3.35 -6.53
CA MET A 85 -3.80 -2.40 -7.57
C MET A 85 -3.22 -2.84 -8.91
N ASP A 86 -3.99 -3.59 -9.68
CA ASP A 86 -3.62 -4.12 -11.00
C ASP A 86 -4.30 -3.34 -12.13
N THR A 87 -4.29 -2.02 -12.00
CA THR A 87 -4.93 -1.09 -12.95
C THR A 87 -4.05 -0.76 -14.14
N ILE A 88 -2.76 -1.11 -14.10
CA ILE A 88 -1.76 -0.73 -15.09
C ILE A 88 -0.85 -1.91 -15.38
N GLN A 89 -0.63 -2.18 -16.66
CA GLN A 89 0.19 -3.31 -17.12
C GLN A 89 1.66 -2.94 -17.34
N LYS A 90 1.96 -1.67 -17.66
CA LYS A 90 3.32 -1.18 -17.92
C LYS A 90 3.56 0.14 -17.18
N GLY A 91 4.60 0.19 -16.37
CA GLY A 91 5.03 1.40 -15.70
C GLY A 91 6.14 2.13 -16.45
N ARG A 92 6.40 3.41 -16.08
CA ARG A 92 7.44 4.26 -16.68
C ARG A 92 8.86 3.76 -16.45
N PHE A 93 9.09 3.04 -15.37
CA PHE A 93 10.43 2.58 -14.99
C PHE A 93 10.62 1.11 -15.34
N LYS A 94 11.26 0.84 -16.47
CA LYS A 94 11.53 -0.52 -16.95
C LYS A 94 12.27 -1.39 -15.93
N SER A 95 13.20 -0.83 -15.18
CA SER A 95 13.97 -1.54 -14.14
C SER A 95 13.08 -2.03 -12.99
N MET A 96 12.14 -1.19 -12.54
CA MET A 96 11.23 -1.54 -11.44
C MET A 96 10.14 -2.51 -11.91
N ASN A 97 9.71 -2.42 -13.17
CA ASN A 97 8.78 -3.38 -13.77
C ASN A 97 9.35 -4.80 -13.79
N LYS A 98 10.66 -4.96 -14.00
CA LYS A 98 11.33 -6.25 -13.96
C LYS A 98 11.41 -6.83 -12.54
N LEU A 99 11.48 -5.97 -11.52
CA LEU A 99 11.57 -6.38 -10.11
C LEU A 99 10.18 -6.69 -9.52
N PHE A 100 9.14 -6.08 -10.05
CA PHE A 100 7.79 -6.29 -9.53
C PHE A 100 7.31 -7.70 -9.87
N LYS A 101 6.99 -8.44 -8.82
CA LYS A 101 6.28 -9.71 -8.94
C LYS A 101 4.88 -9.54 -8.34
N PRO A 102 3.81 -9.94 -9.05
CA PRO A 102 2.47 -9.96 -8.49
C PRO A 102 2.45 -10.69 -7.14
N PRO A 103 1.71 -10.19 -6.15
CA PRO A 103 1.60 -10.89 -4.88
C PRO A 103 0.94 -12.26 -5.11
N LYS A 104 1.54 -13.31 -4.57
CA LYS A 104 0.95 -14.67 -4.64
C LYS A 104 -0.33 -14.77 -3.80
N LYS A 105 -0.42 -13.97 -2.74
CA LYS A 105 -1.59 -13.89 -1.86
C LYS A 105 -2.03 -12.43 -1.77
N TYR A 106 -3.30 -12.20 -1.98
CA TYR A 106 -3.96 -10.90 -1.82
C TYR A 106 -5.41 -11.11 -1.39
N HIS A 107 -5.98 -10.10 -0.77
CA HIS A 107 -7.36 -10.15 -0.28
C HIS A 107 -8.33 -9.46 -1.25
N LEU A 108 -7.85 -8.48 -2.00
CA LEU A 108 -8.60 -7.78 -3.03
C LEU A 108 -7.69 -7.42 -4.19
N ARG A 109 -8.15 -7.67 -5.43
CA ARG A 109 -7.50 -7.24 -6.66
C ARG A 109 -8.37 -6.20 -7.34
N ILE A 110 -7.82 -5.03 -7.61
CA ILE A 110 -8.50 -3.93 -8.29
C ILE A 110 -7.92 -3.78 -9.69
N LYS A 111 -8.76 -3.98 -10.71
CA LYS A 111 -8.37 -3.90 -12.12
C LYS A 111 -8.81 -2.60 -12.79
N GLU A 112 -9.77 -1.90 -12.22
CA GLU A 112 -10.42 -0.72 -12.80
C GLU A 112 -10.12 0.52 -11.99
N LYS A 113 -10.11 1.68 -12.65
CA LYS A 113 -9.89 2.99 -12.00
C LYS A 113 -11.17 3.65 -11.49
N ASN A 114 -12.30 2.95 -11.48
CA ASN A 114 -13.54 3.46 -10.94
C ASN A 114 -13.43 3.62 -9.42
N ILE A 115 -13.30 4.88 -8.97
CA ILE A 115 -13.05 5.19 -7.55
C ILE A 115 -14.21 4.77 -6.65
N ASP A 116 -15.45 5.04 -7.05
CA ASP A 116 -16.61 4.76 -6.22
C ASP A 116 -16.82 3.25 -6.04
N LEU A 117 -16.68 2.49 -7.12
CA LEU A 117 -16.73 1.03 -7.08
C LEU A 117 -15.60 0.45 -6.21
N ASN A 118 -14.39 0.99 -6.34
CA ASN A 118 -13.24 0.54 -5.57
C ASN A 118 -13.38 0.84 -4.08
N LEU A 119 -13.95 1.99 -3.72
CA LEU A 119 -14.25 2.33 -2.32
C LEU A 119 -15.30 1.38 -1.72
N ILE A 120 -16.34 1.02 -2.48
CA ILE A 120 -17.32 0.03 -2.06
C ILE A 120 -16.66 -1.33 -1.82
N LYS A 121 -15.87 -1.83 -2.78
CA LYS A 121 -15.15 -3.09 -2.67
C LYS A 121 -14.22 -3.13 -1.45
N LEU A 122 -13.49 -2.05 -1.19
CA LEU A 122 -12.60 -1.93 -0.03
C LEU A 122 -13.37 -1.93 1.29
N THR A 123 -14.45 -1.17 1.36
CA THR A 123 -15.29 -1.08 2.57
C THR A 123 -15.92 -2.44 2.88
N ASP A 124 -16.45 -3.13 1.88
CA ASP A 124 -17.03 -4.47 2.06
C ASP A 124 -15.97 -5.49 2.48
N LYS A 125 -14.78 -5.44 1.88
CA LYS A 125 -13.67 -6.31 2.29
C LYS A 125 -13.26 -6.05 3.73
N LEU A 126 -13.20 -4.80 4.16
CA LEU A 126 -12.89 -4.42 5.52
C LEU A 126 -13.93 -4.95 6.51
N LYS A 127 -15.22 -4.83 6.19
CA LYS A 127 -16.33 -5.35 7.02
C LYS A 127 -16.31 -6.87 7.12
N SER A 128 -15.91 -7.58 6.06
CA SER A 128 -15.84 -9.04 6.04
C SER A 128 -14.62 -9.60 6.79
N TYR A 129 -13.64 -8.77 7.07
CA TYR A 129 -12.45 -9.17 7.81
C TYR A 129 -12.80 -9.35 9.30
N LYS A 130 -12.48 -10.52 9.85
CA LYS A 130 -12.70 -10.77 11.28
C LYS A 130 -11.69 -9.94 12.09
N TRP A 131 -12.22 -8.90 12.72
CA TRP A 131 -11.45 -8.07 13.63
C TRP A 131 -11.34 -8.77 14.99
N ASP A 132 -10.18 -9.35 15.27
CA ASP A 132 -9.77 -9.45 16.67
C ASP A 132 -9.54 -8.02 17.16
N ASN A 133 -9.76 -7.70 18.43
CA ASN A 133 -9.61 -6.36 19.03
C ASN A 133 -8.21 -5.71 18.81
N LYS A 134 -7.50 -6.12 17.78
CA LYS A 134 -6.16 -5.68 17.40
C LYS A 134 -6.21 -4.59 16.33
N LYS A 135 -5.19 -3.77 16.29
CA LYS A 135 -4.94 -2.82 15.20
C LYS A 135 -4.80 -3.56 13.89
N SER A 136 -5.48 -3.08 12.86
CA SER A 136 -5.44 -3.68 11.53
C SER A 136 -4.70 -2.81 10.54
N THR A 137 -3.91 -3.44 9.72
CA THR A 137 -3.09 -2.80 8.70
C THR A 137 -3.54 -3.21 7.31
N VAL A 138 -3.96 -2.23 6.53
CA VAL A 138 -4.32 -2.40 5.12
C VAL A 138 -3.18 -1.89 4.26
N GLN A 139 -2.61 -2.75 3.46
CA GLN A 139 -1.57 -2.37 2.52
C GLN A 139 -2.11 -2.35 1.09
N MET A 140 -1.96 -1.21 0.43
CA MET A 140 -2.24 -1.08 -1.00
C MET A 140 -0.96 -1.25 -1.79
N LEU A 141 -0.93 -2.29 -2.60
CA LEU A 141 0.16 -2.60 -3.50
C LEU A 141 -0.16 -2.11 -4.91
N GLY A 142 0.82 -1.56 -5.58
CA GLY A 142 0.72 -1.18 -6.98
C GLY A 142 2.01 -1.43 -7.72
N ARG A 143 1.94 -1.44 -9.04
CA ARG A 143 3.12 -1.41 -9.89
C ARG A 143 3.65 0.01 -10.02
N TRP A 144 4.96 0.15 -10.18
CA TRP A 144 5.56 1.40 -10.62
C TRP A 144 5.14 1.70 -12.05
N GLN A 145 4.83 2.95 -12.27
CA GLN A 145 4.56 3.45 -13.62
C GLN A 145 5.73 4.20 -14.19
#